data_b45c8141196a3704968587d92b734a50
#
_entry.id   b45c8141196a3704968587d92b734a50
#
_cell.length_a   1.000
_cell.length_b   1.000
_cell.length_c   1.000
_cell.angle_alpha   90.00
_cell.angle_beta   90.00
_cell.angle_gamma   90.00
#
_symmetry.space_group_name_H-M   'P 1'
#
loop_
_entity.id
_entity.type
_entity.pdbx_description
1 polymer ?
#
loop_
_entity_poly.entity_id
_entity_poly.type
_entity_poly.pdbx_seq_one_letter_code
_entity_poly.pdbx_strand_id
1 'polypeptide(L)'
;MLLILDSNEYIFGFGAFKKPACEMLLDIISDTFPIHSIRIPRLIAEEVGRHLTPEEFREFIGFITNLTTIDEDFVVPFELGVQYELKGLKPADAFIAAYVEWTGADALVTENRHFLTKHSNLPFKIINAKDCLSLIKSTSR
;
A
#
# COMPACT_ATOMS: atom_id res chain seq x y z
N MET A 1 0.35 13.50 -2.15
CA MET A 1 -0.29 12.33 -2.77
C MET A 1 -0.82 11.39 -1.71
N LEU A 2 -1.94 10.75 -2.00
CA LEU A 2 -2.44 9.64 -1.19
C LEU A 2 -1.96 8.33 -1.81
N LEU A 3 -1.29 7.51 -1.02
CA LEU A 3 -0.69 6.25 -1.44
C LEU A 3 -1.29 5.08 -0.67
N ILE A 4 -1.51 3.98 -1.35
CA ILE A 4 -1.81 2.70 -0.72
C ILE A 4 -0.58 1.82 -0.90
N LEU A 5 0.00 1.36 0.21
CA LEU A 5 1.17 0.49 0.18
C LEU A 5 0.71 -0.95 0.36
N ASP A 6 1.12 -1.82 -0.55
CA ASP A 6 0.88 -3.26 -0.43
C ASP A 6 1.67 -3.81 0.77
N SER A 7 1.28 -4.97 1.27
CA SER A 7 1.88 -5.59 2.46
C SER A 7 3.40 -5.71 2.36
N ASN A 8 3.92 -6.02 1.18
CA ASN A 8 5.36 -6.18 0.96
C ASN A 8 6.16 -4.91 1.30
N GLU A 9 5.60 -3.72 1.09
CA GLU A 9 6.29 -2.47 1.43
C GLU A 9 6.58 -2.42 2.93
N TYR A 10 5.61 -2.80 3.75
CA TYR A 10 5.77 -2.84 5.21
C TYR A 10 6.67 -3.99 5.66
N ILE A 11 6.50 -5.16 5.07
CA ILE A 11 7.29 -6.36 5.42
C ILE A 11 8.77 -6.12 5.11
N PHE A 12 9.08 -5.56 3.94
CA PHE A 12 10.47 -5.24 3.57
C PHE A 12 11.00 -3.97 4.23
N GLY A 13 10.14 -3.18 4.84
CA GLY A 13 10.54 -2.00 5.59
C GLY A 13 10.79 -2.27 7.06
N PHE A 14 9.98 -3.11 7.69
CA PHE A 14 10.05 -3.40 9.13
C PHE A 14 10.63 -4.77 9.46
N GLY A 15 10.59 -5.73 8.54
CA GLY A 15 10.99 -7.11 8.78
C GLY A 15 12.49 -7.34 8.72
N ALA A 16 12.88 -8.61 8.88
CA ALA A 16 14.28 -9.02 8.90
C ALA A 16 14.99 -8.85 7.55
N PHE A 17 14.27 -9.05 6.46
CA PHE A 17 14.82 -8.93 5.11
C PHE A 17 14.42 -7.60 4.51
N LYS A 18 15.16 -6.55 4.88
CA LYS A 18 14.85 -5.20 4.46
C LYS A 18 15.27 -4.92 3.02
N LYS A 19 14.41 -4.19 2.29
CA LYS A 19 14.77 -3.62 1.00
C LYS A 19 14.97 -2.12 1.18
N PRO A 20 16.12 -1.56 0.78
CA PRO A 20 16.40 -0.14 0.99
C PRO A 20 15.34 0.80 0.44
N ALA A 21 14.78 0.52 -0.74
CA ALA A 21 13.75 1.37 -1.32
C ALA A 21 12.47 1.38 -0.45
N CYS A 22 12.10 0.23 0.14
CA CYS A 22 10.93 0.16 1.01
C CYS A 22 11.16 0.93 2.32
N GLU A 23 12.33 0.76 2.94
CA GLU A 23 12.68 1.53 4.14
C GLU A 23 12.67 3.04 3.86
N MET A 24 13.30 3.46 2.79
CA MET A 24 13.36 4.87 2.42
C MET A 24 11.97 5.44 2.13
N LEU A 25 11.10 4.66 1.51
CA LEU A 25 9.73 5.10 1.24
C LEU A 25 8.95 5.33 2.53
N LEU A 26 9.04 4.41 3.49
CA LEU A 26 8.37 4.58 4.79
C LEU A 26 8.91 5.81 5.53
N ASP A 27 10.22 6.01 5.52
CA ASP A 27 10.84 7.17 6.16
C ASP A 27 10.39 8.48 5.53
N ILE A 28 10.37 8.56 4.21
CA ILE A 28 9.99 9.81 3.54
C ILE A 28 8.50 10.13 3.71
N ILE A 29 7.65 9.11 3.77
CA ILE A 29 6.23 9.31 4.05
C ILE A 29 6.06 9.88 5.46
N SER A 30 6.76 9.31 6.44
CA SER A 30 6.73 9.81 7.82
C SER A 30 7.24 11.26 7.91
N ASP A 31 8.32 11.57 7.21
CA ASP A 31 8.95 12.88 7.26
C ASP A 31 8.15 13.97 6.52
N THR A 32 7.39 13.59 5.51
CA THR A 32 6.65 14.55 4.67
C THR A 32 5.17 14.65 4.99
N PHE A 33 4.68 13.87 5.95
CA PHE A 33 3.27 13.92 6.36
C PHE A 33 2.90 15.34 6.80
N PRO A 34 1.75 15.90 6.38
CA PRO A 34 0.67 15.29 5.62
C PRO A 34 0.72 15.50 4.09
N ILE A 35 1.85 15.96 3.54
CA ILE A 35 1.98 16.22 2.09
C ILE A 35 1.78 14.91 1.32
N HIS A 36 2.45 13.85 1.78
CA HIS A 36 2.23 12.49 1.30
C HIS A 36 1.59 11.70 2.43
N SER A 37 0.50 11.03 2.15
CA SER A 37 -0.28 10.32 3.16
C SER A 37 -0.59 8.90 2.68
N ILE A 38 -0.94 8.04 3.64
CA ILE A 38 -1.29 6.65 3.37
C ILE A 38 -2.64 6.32 4.00
N ARG A 39 -3.27 5.28 3.48
CA ARG A 39 -4.38 4.57 4.12
C ARG A 39 -4.09 3.08 4.03
N ILE A 40 -4.66 2.31 4.91
CA ILE A 40 -4.41 0.87 4.98
C ILE A 40 -5.68 0.14 5.38
N PRO A 41 -6.08 -0.92 4.64
CA PRO A 41 -7.20 -1.76 5.04
C PRO A 41 -6.73 -2.84 6.02
N ARG A 42 -7.66 -3.38 6.80
CA ARG A 42 -7.37 -4.45 7.75
C ARG A 42 -6.73 -5.66 7.08
N LEU A 43 -7.16 -6.02 5.88
CA LEU A 43 -6.58 -7.15 5.14
C LEU A 43 -5.05 -7.04 5.03
N ILE A 44 -4.57 -5.86 4.65
CA ILE A 44 -3.12 -5.62 4.52
C ILE A 44 -2.45 -5.64 5.89
N ALA A 45 -3.04 -4.98 6.89
CA ALA A 45 -2.47 -4.95 8.24
C ALA A 45 -2.32 -6.36 8.84
N GLU A 46 -3.31 -7.22 8.64
CA GLU A 46 -3.25 -8.61 9.12
C GLU A 46 -2.19 -9.42 8.37
N GLU A 47 -2.07 -9.24 7.06
CA GLU A 47 -1.03 -9.91 6.29
C GLU A 47 0.36 -9.49 6.75
N VAL A 48 0.58 -8.21 6.98
CA VAL A 48 1.85 -7.70 7.53
C VAL A 48 2.14 -8.36 8.88
N GLY A 49 1.14 -8.43 9.76
CA GLY A 49 1.29 -9.04 11.08
C GLY A 49 1.71 -10.50 11.04
N ARG A 50 1.29 -11.25 10.02
CA ARG A 50 1.69 -12.65 9.87
C ARG A 50 3.16 -12.84 9.49
N HIS A 51 3.83 -11.81 9.02
CA HIS A 51 5.21 -11.87 8.52
C HIS A 51 6.21 -11.11 9.39
N LEU A 52 5.76 -10.50 10.49
CA LEU A 52 6.62 -9.74 11.39
C LEU A 52 6.70 -10.40 12.76
N THR A 53 7.82 -10.22 13.44
CA THR A 53 7.94 -10.57 14.86
C THR A 53 7.04 -9.64 15.69
N PRO A 54 6.71 -10.00 16.96
CA PRO A 54 5.94 -9.09 17.79
C PRO A 54 6.54 -7.69 17.95
N GLU A 55 7.85 -7.58 18.03
CA GLU A 55 8.54 -6.28 18.13
C GLU A 55 8.42 -5.49 16.84
N GLU A 56 8.67 -6.14 15.69
CA GLU A 56 8.53 -5.53 14.38
C GLU A 56 7.09 -5.09 14.12
N PHE A 57 6.14 -5.91 14.52
CA PHE A 57 4.72 -5.56 14.38
C PHE A 57 4.35 -4.35 15.23
N ARG A 58 4.92 -4.24 16.42
CA ARG A 58 4.70 -3.10 17.31
C ARG A 58 5.22 -1.80 16.67
N GLU A 59 6.39 -1.85 16.03
CA GLU A 59 6.93 -0.72 15.28
C GLU A 59 6.05 -0.34 14.10
N PHE A 60 5.56 -1.34 13.37
CA PHE A 60 4.64 -1.13 12.26
C PHE A 60 3.35 -0.45 12.73
N ILE A 61 2.73 -0.94 13.79
CA ILE A 61 1.50 -0.35 14.34
C ILE A 61 1.76 1.09 14.80
N GLY A 62 2.89 1.35 15.43
CA GLY A 62 3.27 2.72 15.82
C GLY A 62 3.38 3.65 14.60
N PHE A 63 3.98 3.19 13.54
CA PHE A 63 4.05 3.93 12.29
C PHE A 63 2.65 4.25 11.74
N ILE A 64 1.79 3.23 11.66
CA ILE A 64 0.42 3.39 11.13
C ILE A 64 -0.40 4.36 11.99
N THR A 65 -0.40 4.18 13.30
CA THR A 65 -1.24 5.00 14.19
C THR A 65 -0.82 6.47 14.22
N ASN A 66 0.43 6.77 13.92
CA ASN A 66 0.90 8.15 13.80
C ASN A 66 0.45 8.83 12.49
N LEU A 67 0.10 8.06 11.47
CA LEU A 67 -0.19 8.59 10.14
C LEU A 67 -1.64 8.42 9.72
N THR A 68 -2.31 7.38 10.18
CA THR A 68 -3.66 7.05 9.73
C THR A 68 -4.36 6.12 10.72
N THR A 69 -5.53 5.67 10.36
CA THR A 69 -6.27 4.60 11.04
C THR A 69 -6.44 3.43 10.08
N ILE A 70 -6.66 2.23 10.62
CA ILE A 70 -6.90 1.04 9.80
C ILE A 70 -8.37 1.05 9.38
N ASP A 71 -8.61 1.03 8.06
CA ASP A 71 -9.98 0.93 7.53
C ASP A 71 -10.44 -0.53 7.62
N GLU A 72 -11.68 -0.73 8.07
CA GLU A 72 -12.28 -2.05 8.06
C GLU A 72 -12.62 -2.47 6.62
N ASP A 73 -12.44 -3.74 6.29
CA ASP A 73 -12.60 -4.21 4.91
C ASP A 73 -14.02 -4.03 4.37
N PHE A 74 -15.02 -4.07 5.26
CA PHE A 74 -16.42 -3.95 4.85
C PHE A 74 -16.80 -2.55 4.34
N VAL A 75 -15.96 -1.52 4.52
CA VAL A 75 -16.26 -0.18 3.99
C VAL A 75 -16.14 -0.13 2.46
N VAL A 76 -15.40 -1.07 1.87
CA VAL A 76 -15.27 -1.15 0.40
C VAL A 76 -16.52 -1.80 -0.17
N PRO A 77 -17.21 -1.16 -1.14
CA PRO A 77 -18.38 -1.77 -1.76
C PRO A 77 -18.06 -3.13 -2.38
N PHE A 78 -18.87 -4.13 -2.05
CA PHE A 78 -18.70 -5.50 -2.53
C PHE A 78 -18.66 -5.55 -4.05
N GLU A 79 -19.51 -4.77 -4.71
CA GLU A 79 -19.63 -4.74 -6.17
C GLU A 79 -18.34 -4.30 -6.84
N LEU A 80 -17.58 -3.40 -6.19
CA LEU A 80 -16.31 -2.92 -6.74
C LEU A 80 -15.27 -4.04 -6.77
N GLY A 81 -15.20 -4.84 -5.71
CA GLY A 81 -14.34 -6.02 -5.68
C GLY A 81 -14.71 -7.02 -6.76
N VAL A 82 -16.01 -7.27 -6.95
CA VAL A 82 -16.50 -8.18 -8.00
C VAL A 82 -16.06 -7.70 -9.38
N GLN A 83 -16.12 -6.39 -9.65
CA GLN A 83 -15.67 -5.85 -10.93
C GLN A 83 -14.20 -6.18 -11.20
N TYR A 84 -13.35 -6.10 -10.19
CA TYR A 84 -11.93 -6.44 -10.34
C TYR A 84 -11.70 -7.93 -10.50
N GLU A 85 -12.49 -8.78 -9.83
CA GLU A 85 -12.43 -10.23 -10.04
C GLU A 85 -12.83 -10.59 -11.48
N LEU A 86 -13.83 -9.91 -12.04
CA LEU A 86 -14.25 -10.10 -13.44
C LEU A 86 -13.16 -9.68 -14.42
N LYS A 87 -12.25 -8.79 -14.03
CA LYS A 87 -11.07 -8.44 -14.84
C LYS A 87 -9.95 -9.46 -14.74
N GLY A 88 -10.13 -10.51 -13.95
CA GLY A 88 -9.18 -11.61 -13.83
C GLY A 88 -8.29 -11.58 -12.60
N LEU A 89 -8.51 -10.65 -11.65
CA LEU A 89 -7.74 -10.63 -10.42
C LEU A 89 -8.23 -11.71 -9.45
N LYS A 90 -7.29 -12.26 -8.68
CA LYS A 90 -7.64 -13.14 -7.55
C LYS A 90 -8.37 -12.32 -6.48
N PRO A 91 -9.20 -12.97 -5.63
CA PRO A 91 -10.02 -12.24 -4.65
C PRO A 91 -9.26 -11.25 -3.77
N ALA A 92 -8.08 -11.62 -3.26
CA ALA A 92 -7.29 -10.71 -2.42
C ALA A 92 -6.78 -9.51 -3.21
N ASP A 93 -6.27 -9.73 -4.41
CA ASP A 93 -5.77 -8.66 -5.28
C ASP A 93 -6.91 -7.76 -5.76
N ALA A 94 -8.06 -8.36 -6.07
CA ALA A 94 -9.25 -7.63 -6.46
C ALA A 94 -9.74 -6.71 -5.33
N PHE A 95 -9.70 -7.19 -4.09
CA PHE A 95 -10.05 -6.37 -2.93
C PHE A 95 -9.09 -5.18 -2.80
N ILE A 96 -7.79 -5.42 -2.92
CA ILE A 96 -6.79 -4.36 -2.81
C ILE A 96 -7.01 -3.30 -3.90
N ALA A 97 -7.23 -3.72 -5.15
CA ALA A 97 -7.51 -2.81 -6.25
C ALA A 97 -8.79 -2.00 -5.99
N ALA A 98 -9.84 -2.66 -5.52
CA ALA A 98 -11.08 -2.00 -5.15
C ALA A 98 -10.89 -0.98 -4.02
N TYR A 99 -10.10 -1.33 -3.02
CA TYR A 99 -9.78 -0.43 -1.91
C TYR A 99 -9.05 0.82 -2.42
N VAL A 100 -8.06 0.65 -3.30
CA VAL A 100 -7.32 1.78 -3.87
C VAL A 100 -8.27 2.72 -4.62
N GLU A 101 -9.14 2.17 -5.45
CA GLU A 101 -10.13 2.97 -6.19
C GLU A 101 -11.11 3.66 -5.24
N TRP A 102 -11.60 2.94 -4.25
CA TRP A 102 -12.56 3.49 -3.28
C TRP A 102 -11.98 4.66 -2.49
N THR A 103 -10.70 4.59 -2.10
CA THR A 103 -10.04 5.68 -1.38
C THR A 103 -9.74 6.89 -2.25
N GLY A 104 -9.76 6.73 -3.58
CA GLY A 104 -9.33 7.77 -4.50
C GLY A 104 -7.82 7.99 -4.49
N ALA A 105 -7.04 7.00 -4.06
CA ALA A 105 -5.59 7.13 -3.98
C ALA A 105 -4.95 7.36 -5.35
N ASP A 106 -3.82 8.06 -5.34
CA ASP A 106 -3.06 8.36 -6.55
C ASP A 106 -2.34 7.12 -7.07
N ALA A 107 -1.86 6.27 -6.18
CA ALA A 107 -1.09 5.08 -6.56
C ALA A 107 -1.21 3.94 -5.56
N LEU A 108 -1.13 2.73 -6.09
CA LEU A 108 -0.83 1.52 -5.34
C LEU A 108 0.68 1.26 -5.48
N VAL A 109 1.37 1.15 -4.35
CA VAL A 109 2.80 0.83 -4.34
C VAL A 109 2.96 -0.64 -3.97
N THR A 110 3.54 -1.42 -4.85
CA THR A 110 3.67 -2.87 -4.68
C THR A 110 4.96 -3.37 -5.33
N GLU A 111 5.53 -4.44 -4.78
CA GLU A 111 6.63 -5.17 -5.41
C GLU A 111 6.13 -6.40 -6.17
N ASN A 112 4.82 -6.64 -6.18
CA ASN A 112 4.21 -7.78 -6.85
C ASN A 112 4.19 -7.56 -8.37
N ARG A 113 4.97 -8.34 -9.10
CA ARG A 113 5.08 -8.22 -10.56
C ARG A 113 3.75 -8.44 -11.28
N HIS A 114 2.86 -9.26 -10.73
CA HIS A 114 1.53 -9.46 -11.29
C HIS A 114 0.75 -8.16 -11.38
N PHE A 115 0.76 -7.37 -10.30
CA PHE A 115 0.12 -6.06 -10.32
C PHE A 115 0.82 -5.10 -11.27
N LEU A 116 2.17 -5.12 -11.29
CA LEU A 116 2.96 -4.16 -12.07
C LEU A 116 2.84 -4.33 -13.58
N THR A 117 2.51 -5.53 -14.07
CA THR A 117 2.60 -5.85 -15.50
C THR A 117 1.27 -6.08 -16.20
N LYS A 118 0.18 -6.34 -15.47
CA LYS A 118 -1.04 -6.88 -16.07
C LYS A 118 -2.22 -5.90 -16.17
N HIS A 119 -2.13 -4.71 -15.60
CA HIS A 119 -3.32 -3.87 -15.48
C HIS A 119 -3.10 -2.49 -16.05
N SER A 120 -3.79 -2.21 -17.16
CA SER A 120 -3.88 -0.90 -17.78
C SER A 120 -5.29 -0.33 -17.59
N ASN A 121 -5.43 0.98 -17.78
CA ASN A 121 -6.72 1.69 -17.71
C ASN A 121 -7.39 1.70 -16.35
N LEU A 122 -6.57 1.77 -15.29
CA LEU A 122 -7.06 1.89 -13.92
C LEU A 122 -7.11 3.37 -13.50
N PRO A 123 -8.00 3.73 -12.56
CA PRO A 123 -8.10 5.11 -12.08
C PRO A 123 -6.94 5.51 -11.15
N PHE A 124 -5.95 4.67 -10.98
CA PHE A 124 -4.76 4.91 -10.16
C PHE A 124 -3.54 4.28 -10.83
N LYS A 125 -2.35 4.75 -10.43
CA LYS A 125 -1.09 4.17 -10.89
C LYS A 125 -0.72 2.96 -10.05
N ILE A 126 -0.01 2.00 -10.65
CA ILE A 126 0.61 0.89 -9.93
C ILE A 126 2.12 1.00 -10.16
N ILE A 127 2.87 1.21 -9.10
CA ILE A 127 4.31 1.45 -9.14
C ILE A 127 5.01 0.71 -8.01
N ASN A 128 6.31 0.47 -8.16
CA ASN A 128 7.12 -0.10 -7.07
C ASN A 128 7.67 1.03 -6.17
N ALA A 129 8.33 0.65 -5.07
CA ALA A 129 8.86 1.62 -4.12
C ALA A 129 9.89 2.55 -4.74
N LYS A 130 10.77 2.02 -5.59
CA LYS A 130 11.80 2.80 -6.26
C LYS A 130 11.20 3.90 -7.14
N ASP A 131 10.21 3.54 -7.94
CA ASP A 131 9.51 4.49 -8.81
C ASP A 131 8.69 5.48 -8.01
N CYS A 132 8.10 5.04 -6.90
CA CYS A 132 7.38 5.93 -5.99
C CYS A 132 8.32 6.99 -5.39
N LEU A 133 9.51 6.60 -4.95
CA LEU A 133 10.52 7.52 -4.45
C LEU A 133 10.91 8.57 -5.49
N SER A 134 11.09 8.14 -6.75
CA SER A 134 11.38 9.05 -7.86
C SER A 134 10.24 10.03 -8.07
N LEU A 135 9.01 9.55 -8.01
CA LEU A 135 7.82 10.39 -8.18
C LEU A 135 7.71 11.43 -7.05
N ILE A 136 7.94 11.02 -5.81
CA ILE A 136 7.93 11.93 -4.66
C ILE A 136 9.00 13.02 -4.82
N LYS A 137 10.21 12.65 -5.22
CA LYS A 137 11.31 13.61 -5.43
C LYS A 137 10.98 14.63 -6.53
N SER A 138 10.31 14.19 -7.60
CA SER A 138 9.94 15.10 -8.69
C SER A 138 8.81 16.05 -8.32
N THR A 139 7.94 15.68 -7.38
CA THR A 139 6.83 16.53 -6.93
C THR A 139 7.18 17.44 -5.76
N SER A 140 8.32 17.21 -5.11
CA SER A 140 8.76 17.97 -3.93
C SER A 140 9.51 19.26 -4.28
N ARG A 141 9.63 19.61 -5.53
CA ARG A 141 10.34 20.81 -5.99
C ARG A 141 9.42 22.02 -6.08
#